data_74904e11b40e5fdd57d56dde53365423
#
_entry.id   74904e11b40e5fdd57d56dde53365423
#
_cell.length_a   1.000
_cell.length_b   1.000
_cell.length_c   1.000
_cell.angle_alpha   90.00
_cell.angle_beta   90.00
_cell.angle_gamma   90.00
#
_symmetry.space_group_name_H-M   'P 1'
#
loop_
_entity.id
_entity.type
_entity.pdbx_description
1 polymer ?
#
loop_
_entity_poly.entity_id
_entity_poly.type
_entity_poly.pdbx_seq_one_letter_code
_entity_poly.pdbx_strand_id
1 'polypeptide(L)'
;GGSIYLGEGDLAVNIMTNITNQTWFPLSHYHGITIAVDIPVAESILKKLSDVMGKGLDFDLSAIRDRLCANNSCFVMRATDSIQHIFSELYKVPQDLKDGYFKIKVIELFLFLNSPEIVNKREERQYFSRKQIDKIKEIRQYLIDNVTQHITLNELSQKFSFPLTSMKLCFKEVYGSTINGYMQVYRVQMAAKFLRETSDCVTEIALKVVHRIINN
;
A
#
# COMPACT_ATOMS: atom_id res chain seq x y z
N GLY A 1 16.22 8.50 8.06
CA GLY A 1 15.02 8.58 7.23
C GLY A 1 14.11 7.40 7.52
N GLY A 2 12.83 7.65 7.69
CA GLY A 2 11.81 6.62 7.88
C GLY A 2 11.34 6.09 6.53
N SER A 3 10.90 4.83 6.49
CA SER A 3 10.23 4.24 5.33
C SER A 3 8.71 4.31 5.53
N ILE A 4 7.99 4.64 4.46
CA ILE A 4 6.54 4.72 4.45
C ILE A 4 6.03 3.54 3.62
N TYR A 5 5.05 2.83 4.15
CA TYR A 5 4.40 1.71 3.48
C TYR A 5 2.99 2.11 3.06
N LEU A 6 2.66 1.80 1.82
CA LEU A 6 1.33 2.00 1.26
C LEU A 6 0.70 0.64 1.04
N GLY A 7 -0.49 0.45 1.59
CA GLY A 7 -1.36 -0.70 1.32
C GLY A 7 -2.27 -0.45 0.13
N GLU A 8 -3.08 -1.44 -0.21
CA GLU A 8 -4.10 -1.31 -1.24
C GLU A 8 -5.10 -0.20 -0.90
N GLY A 9 -5.32 0.71 -1.85
CA GLY A 9 -6.22 1.85 -1.71
C GLY A 9 -5.70 3.00 -0.84
N ASP A 10 -4.51 2.90 -0.25
CA ASP A 10 -3.90 4.01 0.50
C ASP A 10 -3.55 5.18 -0.44
N LEU A 11 -3.73 6.40 0.05
CA LEU A 11 -3.31 7.63 -0.62
C LEU A 11 -2.07 8.20 0.07
N ALA A 12 -1.05 8.51 -0.71
CA ALA A 12 0.11 9.28 -0.25
C ALA A 12 0.22 10.60 -1.02
N VAL A 13 0.47 11.67 -0.29
CA VAL A 13 0.78 12.98 -0.85
C VAL A 13 2.16 13.40 -0.36
N ASN A 14 3.05 13.75 -1.27
CA ASN A 14 4.39 14.21 -0.96
C ASN A 14 4.84 15.31 -1.91
N ILE A 15 5.82 16.08 -1.48
CA ILE A 15 6.50 17.05 -2.33
C ILE A 15 7.56 16.30 -3.14
N MET A 16 7.53 16.46 -4.46
CA MET A 16 8.60 15.95 -5.33
C MET A 16 9.87 16.74 -5.06
N THR A 17 10.85 16.07 -4.48
CA THR A 17 12.20 16.60 -4.32
C THR A 17 13.13 15.88 -5.28
N ASN A 18 14.22 16.54 -5.71
CA ASN A 18 15.25 15.92 -6.55
C ASN A 18 16.07 14.84 -5.81
N ILE A 19 15.60 14.37 -4.68
CA ILE A 19 16.24 13.31 -3.89
C ILE A 19 15.81 11.97 -4.46
N THR A 20 16.77 11.10 -4.76
CA THR A 20 16.51 9.74 -5.20
C THR A 20 15.80 8.97 -4.09
N ASN A 21 14.54 8.65 -4.30
CA ASN A 21 13.77 7.79 -3.42
C ASN A 21 13.86 6.34 -3.91
N GLN A 22 14.27 5.44 -3.04
CA GLN A 22 14.19 4.02 -3.33
C GLN A 22 12.79 3.52 -2.99
N THR A 23 12.10 3.03 -4.00
CA THR A 23 10.79 2.37 -3.85
C THR A 23 11.01 0.87 -3.91
N TRP A 24 10.42 0.16 -2.97
CA TRP A 24 10.50 -1.29 -2.90
C TRP A 24 9.10 -1.92 -2.83
N PHE A 25 8.87 -2.93 -3.62
CA PHE A 25 7.58 -3.62 -3.72
C PHE A 25 7.70 -5.01 -3.08
N PRO A 26 7.16 -5.22 -1.87
CA PRO A 26 7.28 -6.48 -1.13
C PRO A 26 6.77 -7.70 -1.88
N LEU A 27 5.75 -7.52 -2.72
CA LEU A 27 5.08 -8.58 -3.48
C LEU A 27 5.56 -8.66 -4.94
N SER A 28 6.63 -7.93 -5.29
CA SER A 28 7.21 -7.88 -6.65
C SER A 28 6.27 -7.35 -7.74
N HIS A 29 5.11 -6.80 -7.36
CA HIS A 29 4.21 -6.10 -8.26
C HIS A 29 3.60 -4.88 -7.58
N TYR A 30 3.24 -3.90 -8.37
CA TYR A 30 2.61 -2.67 -7.92
C TYR A 30 1.47 -2.32 -8.88
N HIS A 31 0.31 -2.05 -8.30
CA HIS A 31 -0.82 -1.45 -8.99
C HIS A 31 -1.16 -0.13 -8.30
N GLY A 32 -1.07 0.97 -9.03
CA GLY A 32 -1.35 2.27 -8.47
C GLY A 32 -1.39 3.36 -9.52
N ILE A 33 -1.92 4.51 -9.12
CA ILE A 33 -1.96 5.72 -9.92
C ILE A 33 -1.04 6.73 -9.25
N THR A 34 -0.09 7.27 -10.02
CA THR A 34 0.76 8.37 -9.58
C THR A 34 0.34 9.64 -10.33
N ILE A 35 0.04 10.68 -9.59
CA ILE A 35 -0.35 11.98 -10.13
C ILE A 35 0.72 12.99 -9.74
N ALA A 36 1.45 13.51 -10.73
CA ALA A 36 2.35 14.63 -10.54
C ALA A 36 1.62 15.93 -10.88
N VAL A 37 1.67 16.89 -9.97
CA VAL A 37 0.95 18.16 -10.09
C VAL A 37 1.94 19.32 -10.11
N ASP A 38 1.94 20.06 -11.21
CA ASP A 38 2.54 21.39 -11.27
C ASP A 38 1.53 22.38 -10.71
N ILE A 39 1.75 22.85 -9.48
CA ILE A 39 0.78 23.67 -8.74
C ILE A 39 0.42 24.96 -9.49
N PRO A 40 1.37 25.80 -9.93
CA PRO A 40 1.05 27.02 -10.69
C PRO A 40 0.18 26.77 -11.92
N VAL A 41 0.51 25.72 -12.68
CA VAL A 41 -0.25 25.35 -13.88
C VAL A 41 -1.65 24.85 -13.50
N ALA A 42 -1.76 24.00 -12.49
CA ALA A 42 -3.03 23.44 -12.06
C ALA A 42 -3.96 24.51 -11.49
N GLU A 43 -3.48 25.44 -10.68
CA GLU A 43 -4.25 26.57 -10.17
C GLU A 43 -4.76 27.48 -11.29
N SER A 44 -3.94 27.76 -12.32
CA SER A 44 -4.37 28.50 -13.49
C SER A 44 -5.52 27.83 -14.25
N ILE A 45 -5.49 26.49 -14.37
CA ILE A 45 -6.55 25.71 -15.01
C ILE A 45 -7.82 25.71 -14.18
N LEU A 46 -7.70 25.45 -12.86
CA LEU A 46 -8.83 25.43 -11.94
C LEU A 46 -9.55 26.78 -11.89
N LYS A 47 -8.80 27.89 -11.91
CA LYS A 47 -9.38 29.22 -12.00
C LYS A 47 -10.23 29.40 -13.25
N LYS A 48 -9.71 29.00 -14.43
CA LYS A 48 -10.48 29.06 -15.69
C LYS A 48 -11.75 28.18 -15.63
N LEU A 49 -11.66 27.01 -15.02
CA LEU A 49 -12.84 26.16 -14.81
C LEU A 49 -13.85 26.82 -13.88
N SER A 50 -13.42 27.42 -12.79
CA SER A 50 -14.27 28.16 -11.86
C SER A 50 -14.96 29.36 -12.52
N ASP A 51 -14.27 30.08 -13.39
CA ASP A 51 -14.85 31.19 -14.17
C ASP A 51 -16.00 30.72 -15.08
N VAL A 52 -15.94 29.48 -15.59
CA VAL A 52 -16.96 28.94 -16.51
C VAL A 52 -18.06 28.16 -15.75
N MET A 53 -17.70 27.36 -14.76
CA MET A 53 -18.60 26.44 -14.07
C MET A 53 -19.23 27.08 -12.80
N GLY A 54 -18.75 28.22 -12.36
CA GLY A 54 -19.16 28.86 -11.11
C GLY A 54 -18.28 28.46 -9.91
N LYS A 55 -18.60 29.06 -8.76
CA LYS A 55 -17.83 28.87 -7.52
C LYS A 55 -17.81 27.40 -7.08
N GLY A 56 -16.72 27.01 -6.45
CA GLY A 56 -16.56 25.67 -5.84
C GLY A 56 -15.35 24.89 -6.33
N LEU A 57 -14.68 25.39 -7.38
CA LEU A 57 -13.42 24.83 -7.88
C LEU A 57 -12.21 25.72 -7.59
N ASP A 58 -12.39 26.75 -6.76
CA ASP A 58 -11.32 27.67 -6.34
C ASP A 58 -10.51 27.04 -5.21
N PHE A 59 -9.63 26.10 -5.53
CA PHE A 59 -8.75 25.47 -4.55
C PHE A 59 -7.40 26.18 -4.52
N ASP A 60 -6.93 26.47 -3.34
CA ASP A 60 -5.54 26.83 -3.10
C ASP A 60 -4.73 25.51 -2.91
N LEU A 61 -4.17 25.02 -4.02
CA LEU A 61 -3.38 23.80 -4.01
C LEU A 61 -2.08 23.97 -3.21
N SER A 62 -1.55 25.19 -3.17
CA SER A 62 -0.41 25.52 -2.33
C SER A 62 -0.73 25.37 -0.85
N ALA A 63 -1.89 25.90 -0.41
CA ALA A 63 -2.35 25.72 0.97
C ALA A 63 -2.66 24.24 1.30
N ILE A 64 -3.24 23.48 0.37
CA ILE A 64 -3.46 22.04 0.54
C ILE A 64 -2.12 21.33 0.72
N ARG A 65 -1.14 21.59 -0.14
CA ARG A 65 0.21 21.04 -0.02
C ARG A 65 0.83 21.34 1.34
N ASP A 66 0.83 22.61 1.75
CA ASP A 66 1.48 23.05 2.99
C ASP A 66 0.80 22.46 4.21
N ARG A 67 -0.52 22.29 4.16
CA ARG A 67 -1.29 21.63 5.20
C ARG A 67 -1.00 20.13 5.31
N LEU A 68 -0.91 19.42 4.17
CA LEU A 68 -0.71 17.97 4.15
C LEU A 68 0.77 17.58 4.32
N CYS A 69 1.66 18.33 3.71
CA CYS A 69 3.10 18.04 3.66
C CYS A 69 3.92 18.95 4.58
N ALA A 70 3.38 19.36 5.73
CA ALA A 70 4.08 20.18 6.69
C ALA A 70 5.46 19.58 7.03
N ASN A 71 6.50 20.43 7.11
CA ASN A 71 7.89 20.04 7.35
C ASN A 71 8.46 19.02 6.35
N ASN A 72 8.04 19.08 5.09
CA ASN A 72 8.40 18.12 4.05
C ASN A 72 8.04 16.67 4.41
N SER A 73 7.05 16.47 5.27
CA SER A 73 6.56 15.13 5.60
C SER A 73 5.67 14.60 4.48
N CYS A 74 5.72 13.28 4.26
CA CYS A 74 4.72 12.62 3.43
C CYS A 74 3.42 12.47 4.22
N PHE A 75 2.31 12.95 3.67
CA PHE A 75 0.98 12.66 4.18
C PHE A 75 0.54 11.30 3.66
N VAL A 76 0.05 10.44 4.55
CA VAL A 76 -0.52 9.16 4.16
C VAL A 76 -1.87 9.02 4.82
N MET A 77 -2.86 8.65 4.02
CA MET A 77 -4.19 8.32 4.47
C MET A 77 -4.52 6.88 4.08
N ARG A 78 -5.11 6.13 5.01
CA ARG A 78 -5.58 4.76 4.77
C ARG A 78 -6.67 4.73 3.73
N ALA A 79 -6.77 3.58 3.07
CA ALA A 79 -7.89 3.28 2.19
C ALA A 79 -9.22 3.54 2.92
N THR A 80 -10.01 4.44 2.38
CA THR A 80 -11.40 4.68 2.77
C THR A 80 -12.28 4.48 1.56
N ASP A 81 -13.55 4.17 1.80
CA ASP A 81 -14.52 4.00 0.70
C ASP A 81 -14.53 5.23 -0.22
N SER A 82 -14.38 6.44 0.35
CA SER A 82 -14.34 7.69 -0.41
C SER A 82 -13.16 7.76 -1.38
N ILE A 83 -11.94 7.36 -0.96
CA ILE A 83 -10.77 7.36 -1.84
C ILE A 83 -10.83 6.22 -2.85
N GLN A 84 -11.22 5.03 -2.41
CA GLN A 84 -11.37 3.90 -3.29
C GLN A 84 -12.39 4.18 -4.40
N HIS A 85 -13.50 4.86 -4.05
CA HIS A 85 -14.51 5.26 -5.01
C HIS A 85 -13.96 6.20 -6.09
N ILE A 86 -13.12 7.19 -5.71
CA ILE A 86 -12.57 8.16 -6.68
C ILE A 86 -11.87 7.45 -7.86
N PHE A 87 -11.06 6.42 -7.59
CA PHE A 87 -10.22 5.80 -8.62
C PHE A 87 -10.68 4.41 -9.08
N SER A 88 -11.58 3.74 -8.37
CA SER A 88 -12.03 2.38 -8.74
C SER A 88 -12.66 2.30 -10.12
N GLU A 89 -13.34 3.36 -10.53
CA GLU A 89 -14.00 3.45 -11.83
C GLU A 89 -13.01 3.52 -12.99
N LEU A 90 -11.83 4.13 -12.81
CA LEU A 90 -10.81 4.27 -13.86
C LEU A 90 -10.34 2.93 -14.44
N TYR A 91 -10.45 1.87 -13.67
CA TYR A 91 -10.08 0.52 -14.14
C TYR A 91 -11.14 -0.10 -15.05
N LYS A 92 -12.38 0.42 -15.02
CA LYS A 92 -13.53 -0.12 -15.77
C LYS A 92 -13.92 0.74 -16.98
N VAL A 93 -13.38 1.96 -17.08
CA VAL A 93 -13.71 2.91 -18.16
C VAL A 93 -13.09 2.46 -19.47
N PRO A 94 -13.84 2.54 -20.61
CA PRO A 94 -13.30 2.32 -21.94
C PRO A 94 -12.09 3.22 -22.22
N GLN A 95 -11.16 2.72 -23.03
CA GLN A 95 -9.85 3.36 -23.24
C GLN A 95 -9.97 4.76 -23.85
N ASP A 96 -10.93 4.96 -24.73
CA ASP A 96 -11.22 6.24 -25.40
C ASP A 96 -11.73 7.34 -24.46
N LEU A 97 -12.37 6.96 -23.35
CA LEU A 97 -12.87 7.89 -22.34
C LEU A 97 -11.92 8.09 -21.16
N LYS A 98 -10.86 7.28 -21.08
CA LYS A 98 -9.99 7.19 -19.89
C LYS A 98 -9.33 8.51 -19.53
N ASP A 99 -8.85 9.26 -20.53
CA ASP A 99 -8.16 10.54 -20.31
C ASP A 99 -9.11 11.61 -19.74
N GLY A 100 -10.35 11.65 -20.22
CA GLY A 100 -11.39 12.56 -19.71
C GLY A 100 -11.76 12.22 -18.28
N TYR A 101 -12.03 10.94 -18.01
CA TYR A 101 -12.34 10.47 -16.67
C TYR A 101 -11.19 10.73 -15.69
N PHE A 102 -9.95 10.48 -16.10
CA PHE A 102 -8.78 10.75 -15.25
C PHE A 102 -8.73 12.21 -14.81
N LYS A 103 -8.94 13.16 -15.72
CA LYS A 103 -8.95 14.60 -15.39
C LYS A 103 -10.05 14.94 -14.40
N ILE A 104 -11.25 14.39 -14.57
CA ILE A 104 -12.38 14.60 -13.65
C ILE A 104 -12.04 14.03 -12.27
N LYS A 105 -11.47 12.82 -12.20
CA LYS A 105 -11.09 12.19 -10.95
C LYS A 105 -9.96 12.91 -10.22
N VAL A 106 -9.07 13.57 -10.94
CA VAL A 106 -8.05 14.45 -10.32
C VAL A 106 -8.69 15.68 -9.68
N ILE A 107 -9.69 16.28 -10.32
CA ILE A 107 -10.44 17.40 -9.73
C ILE A 107 -11.23 16.93 -8.50
N GLU A 108 -11.89 15.79 -8.59
CA GLU A 108 -12.58 15.16 -7.44
C GLU A 108 -11.62 14.88 -6.27
N LEU A 109 -10.40 14.42 -6.55
CA LEU A 109 -9.36 14.26 -5.53
C LEU A 109 -8.99 15.58 -4.88
N PHE A 110 -8.85 16.68 -5.64
CA PHE A 110 -8.55 17.98 -5.07
C PHE A 110 -9.69 18.50 -4.19
N LEU A 111 -10.95 18.32 -4.60
CA LEU A 111 -12.13 18.61 -3.77
C LEU A 111 -12.06 17.85 -2.45
N PHE A 112 -11.79 16.55 -2.53
CA PHE A 112 -11.65 15.70 -1.37
C PHE A 112 -10.51 16.17 -0.45
N LEU A 113 -9.31 16.42 -1.00
CA LEU A 113 -8.16 16.89 -0.23
C LEU A 113 -8.35 18.30 0.35
N ASN A 114 -9.22 19.12 -0.23
CA ASN A 114 -9.54 20.44 0.30
C ASN A 114 -10.42 20.39 1.56
N SER A 115 -11.09 19.26 1.84
CA SER A 115 -11.92 19.11 3.03
C SER A 115 -11.09 19.23 4.31
N PRO A 116 -11.53 20.07 5.30
CA PRO A 116 -10.84 20.19 6.58
C PRO A 116 -10.80 18.88 7.40
N GLU A 117 -11.77 18.00 7.16
CA GLU A 117 -11.87 16.71 7.89
C GLU A 117 -10.72 15.74 7.60
N ILE A 118 -10.03 15.93 6.48
CA ILE A 118 -8.94 15.03 6.05
C ILE A 118 -7.74 15.14 6.97
N VAL A 119 -7.44 16.33 7.48
CA VAL A 119 -6.33 16.52 8.41
C VAL A 119 -6.58 15.79 9.74
N ASN A 120 -7.85 15.73 10.15
CA ASN A 120 -8.27 15.04 11.38
C ASN A 120 -8.26 13.51 11.24
N LYS A 121 -8.27 13.00 10.00
CA LYS A 121 -8.12 11.56 9.68
C LYS A 121 -6.67 11.14 9.52
N ARG A 122 -5.72 11.99 9.88
CA ARG A 122 -4.30 11.63 9.94
C ARG A 122 -4.15 10.57 11.00
N GLU A 123 -4.26 9.30 10.63
CA GLU A 123 -3.88 8.21 11.53
C GLU A 123 -2.39 8.39 11.84
N GLU A 124 -2.07 8.46 13.12
CA GLU A 124 -0.68 8.36 13.57
C GLU A 124 -0.17 6.98 13.17
N ARG A 125 0.45 6.90 11.98
CA ARG A 125 1.14 5.67 11.62
C ARG A 125 2.28 5.43 12.58
N GLN A 126 2.34 4.22 13.10
CA GLN A 126 3.55 3.75 13.74
C GLN A 126 4.66 3.69 12.69
N TYR A 127 5.59 4.62 12.76
CA TYR A 127 6.78 4.58 11.93
C TYR A 127 7.66 3.44 12.43
N PHE A 128 7.90 2.48 11.56
CA PHE A 128 8.86 1.42 11.84
C PHE A 128 10.26 1.86 11.43
N SER A 129 11.23 1.63 12.30
CA SER A 129 12.63 1.87 11.97
C SER A 129 13.08 0.92 10.85
N ARG A 130 14.09 1.34 10.08
CA ARG A 130 14.69 0.49 9.05
C ARG A 130 15.08 -0.89 9.60
N LYS A 131 15.62 -0.94 10.83
CA LYS A 131 15.98 -2.20 11.50
C LYS A 131 14.78 -3.11 11.74
N GLN A 132 13.63 -2.56 12.11
CA GLN A 132 12.40 -3.37 12.29
C GLN A 132 11.91 -3.94 10.97
N ILE A 133 11.97 -3.15 9.92
CA ILE A 133 11.58 -3.56 8.57
C ILE A 133 12.51 -4.65 8.03
N ASP A 134 13.83 -4.46 8.20
CA ASP A 134 14.79 -5.46 7.76
C ASP A 134 14.57 -6.78 8.50
N LYS A 135 14.29 -6.75 9.81
CA LYS A 135 13.88 -7.95 10.57
C LYS A 135 12.60 -8.60 10.04
N ILE A 136 11.60 -7.81 9.64
CA ILE A 136 10.36 -8.36 9.05
C ILE A 136 10.64 -9.05 7.71
N LYS A 137 11.54 -8.52 6.90
CA LYS A 137 12.00 -9.18 5.66
C LYS A 137 12.71 -10.51 5.95
N GLU A 138 13.57 -10.52 6.95
CA GLU A 138 14.26 -11.74 7.41
C GLU A 138 13.26 -12.78 7.93
N ILE A 139 12.25 -12.35 8.72
CA ILE A 139 11.17 -13.24 9.20
C ILE A 139 10.40 -13.83 8.01
N ARG A 140 10.02 -13.03 7.03
CA ARG A 140 9.36 -13.54 5.84
C ARG A 140 10.22 -14.56 5.09
N GLN A 141 11.49 -14.25 4.87
CA GLN A 141 12.39 -15.17 4.17
C GLN A 141 12.54 -16.49 4.94
N TYR A 142 12.73 -16.40 6.25
CA TYR A 142 12.80 -17.58 7.11
C TYR A 142 11.54 -18.44 7.04
N LEU A 143 10.35 -17.84 7.01
CA LEU A 143 9.08 -18.57 6.86
C LEU A 143 8.97 -19.26 5.49
N ILE A 144 9.44 -18.62 4.43
CA ILE A 144 9.45 -19.16 3.08
C ILE A 144 10.40 -20.34 2.98
N ASP A 145 11.61 -20.22 3.52
CA ASP A 145 12.62 -21.27 3.51
C ASP A 145 12.22 -22.48 4.35
N ASN A 146 11.29 -22.27 5.30
CA ASN A 146 10.76 -23.31 6.18
C ASN A 146 9.25 -23.53 5.99
N VAL A 147 8.75 -23.45 4.76
CA VAL A 147 7.31 -23.45 4.44
C VAL A 147 6.57 -24.69 4.95
N THR A 148 7.26 -25.83 5.04
CA THR A 148 6.71 -27.09 5.52
C THR A 148 6.74 -27.26 7.04
N GLN A 149 7.36 -26.34 7.77
CA GLN A 149 7.48 -26.41 9.23
C GLN A 149 6.34 -25.64 9.89
N HIS A 150 5.90 -26.13 11.06
CA HIS A 150 5.00 -25.37 11.92
C HIS A 150 5.82 -24.46 12.84
N ILE A 151 5.91 -23.21 12.46
CA ILE A 151 6.62 -22.19 13.23
C ILE A 151 5.60 -21.30 13.91
N THR A 152 5.62 -21.25 15.22
CA THR A 152 4.72 -20.41 15.99
C THR A 152 5.17 -18.95 15.99
N LEU A 153 4.22 -18.04 16.20
CA LEU A 153 4.55 -16.61 16.30
C LEU A 153 5.45 -16.28 17.49
N ASN A 154 5.35 -17.07 18.56
CA ASN A 154 6.23 -16.91 19.72
C ASN A 154 7.67 -17.31 19.41
N GLU A 155 7.88 -18.43 18.70
CA GLU A 155 9.21 -18.84 18.24
C GLU A 155 9.84 -17.79 17.34
N LEU A 156 9.08 -17.20 16.42
CA LEU A 156 9.56 -16.11 15.57
C LEU A 156 9.96 -14.88 16.42
N SER A 157 9.11 -14.49 17.36
CA SER A 157 9.37 -13.37 18.26
C SER A 157 10.67 -13.56 19.04
N GLN A 158 10.89 -14.75 19.57
CA GLN A 158 12.11 -15.12 20.31
C GLN A 158 13.34 -15.17 19.40
N LYS A 159 13.25 -15.91 18.28
CA LYS A 159 14.35 -16.10 17.32
C LYS A 159 14.89 -14.77 16.78
N PHE A 160 14.00 -13.86 16.42
CA PHE A 160 14.38 -12.57 15.83
C PHE A 160 14.49 -11.45 16.86
N SER A 161 14.34 -11.76 18.15
CA SER A 161 14.34 -10.75 19.23
C SER A 161 13.46 -9.54 18.86
N PHE A 162 12.21 -9.84 18.49
CA PHE A 162 11.24 -8.85 18.05
C PHE A 162 9.92 -9.02 18.84
N PRO A 163 9.49 -8.02 19.63
CA PRO A 163 8.29 -8.14 20.45
C PRO A 163 7.07 -8.56 19.62
N LEU A 164 6.33 -9.56 20.09
CA LEU A 164 5.26 -10.23 19.33
C LEU A 164 4.23 -9.26 18.75
N THR A 165 3.77 -8.29 19.55
CA THR A 165 2.78 -7.30 19.12
C THR A 165 3.33 -6.41 18.01
N SER A 166 4.55 -5.87 18.20
CA SER A 166 5.21 -5.04 17.20
C SER A 166 5.53 -5.81 15.91
N MET A 167 5.94 -7.08 16.04
CA MET A 167 6.18 -7.96 14.90
C MET A 167 4.92 -8.18 14.07
N LYS A 168 3.79 -8.53 14.70
CA LYS A 168 2.50 -8.72 14.01
C LYS A 168 2.06 -7.46 13.29
N LEU A 169 2.15 -6.33 13.96
CA LEU A 169 1.73 -5.04 13.41
C LEU A 169 2.64 -4.62 12.25
N CYS A 170 3.96 -4.67 12.45
CA CYS A 170 4.92 -4.32 11.41
C CYS A 170 4.80 -5.24 10.18
N PHE A 171 4.60 -6.54 10.38
CA PHE A 171 4.39 -7.48 9.27
C PHE A 171 3.12 -7.16 8.48
N LYS A 172 2.02 -6.87 9.18
CA LYS A 172 0.75 -6.48 8.54
C LYS A 172 0.88 -5.18 7.76
N GLU A 173 1.59 -4.19 8.31
CA GLU A 173 1.83 -2.92 7.62
C GLU A 173 2.71 -3.09 6.38
N VAL A 174 3.72 -3.96 6.43
CA VAL A 174 4.67 -4.17 5.32
C VAL A 174 4.06 -5.03 4.21
N TYR A 175 3.31 -6.09 4.57
CA TYR A 175 2.81 -7.09 3.61
C TYR A 175 1.29 -7.08 3.40
N GLY A 176 0.57 -6.15 4.04
CA GLY A 176 -0.88 -6.00 3.88
C GLY A 176 -1.72 -7.09 4.55
N SER A 177 -1.09 -8.12 5.14
CA SER A 177 -1.79 -9.26 5.74
C SER A 177 -1.09 -9.76 7.00
N THR A 178 -1.80 -10.55 7.81
CA THR A 178 -1.18 -11.22 8.95
C THR A 178 -0.15 -12.25 8.49
N ILE A 179 0.82 -12.60 9.35
CA ILE A 179 1.84 -13.62 9.06
C ILE A 179 1.19 -14.93 8.60
N ASN A 180 0.17 -15.39 9.32
CA ASN A 180 -0.54 -16.62 8.96
C ASN A 180 -1.28 -16.50 7.62
N GLY A 181 -1.99 -15.39 7.40
CA GLY A 181 -2.69 -15.13 6.13
C GLY A 181 -1.73 -15.08 4.94
N TYR A 182 -0.59 -14.41 5.12
CA TYR A 182 0.47 -14.35 4.11
C TYR A 182 0.98 -15.75 3.75
N MET A 183 1.30 -16.58 4.75
CA MET A 183 1.81 -17.92 4.53
C MET A 183 0.76 -18.87 3.94
N GLN A 184 -0.52 -18.67 4.26
CA GLN A 184 -1.61 -19.41 3.63
C GLN A 184 -1.68 -19.12 2.12
N VAL A 185 -1.70 -17.85 1.74
CA VAL A 185 -1.70 -17.44 0.32
C VAL A 185 -0.45 -17.96 -0.40
N TYR A 186 0.72 -17.83 0.23
CA TYR A 186 1.98 -18.31 -0.34
C TYR A 186 1.95 -19.81 -0.61
N ARG A 187 1.47 -20.62 0.35
CA ARG A 187 1.33 -22.09 0.18
C ARG A 187 0.39 -22.44 -0.96
N VAL A 188 -0.75 -21.76 -1.08
CA VAL A 188 -1.70 -21.99 -2.18
C VAL A 188 -1.08 -21.65 -3.53
N GLN A 189 -0.35 -20.54 -3.62
CA GLN A 189 0.36 -20.17 -4.86
C GLN A 189 1.44 -21.18 -5.24
N MET A 190 2.19 -21.67 -4.26
CA MET A 190 3.19 -22.73 -4.47
C MET A 190 2.53 -24.04 -4.93
N ALA A 191 1.43 -24.44 -4.32
CA ALA A 191 0.68 -25.63 -4.74
C ALA A 191 0.17 -25.49 -6.18
N ALA A 192 -0.40 -24.34 -6.52
CA ALA A 192 -0.86 -24.04 -7.88
C ALA A 192 0.29 -24.03 -8.91
N LYS A 193 1.49 -23.61 -8.50
CA LYS A 193 2.69 -23.68 -9.32
C LYS A 193 3.11 -25.13 -9.57
N PHE A 194 3.22 -25.96 -8.53
CA PHE A 194 3.58 -27.37 -8.67
C PHE A 194 2.57 -28.15 -9.54
N LEU A 195 1.26 -27.89 -9.38
CA LEU A 195 0.24 -28.51 -10.22
C LEU A 195 0.40 -28.21 -11.71
N ARG A 196 0.98 -27.06 -12.06
CA ARG A 196 1.19 -26.67 -13.47
C ARG A 196 2.53 -27.11 -14.04
N GLU A 197 3.57 -27.19 -13.20
CA GLU A 197 4.95 -27.34 -13.62
C GLU A 197 5.52 -28.72 -13.36
N THR A 198 4.85 -29.56 -12.58
CA THR A 198 5.31 -30.91 -12.24
C THR A 198 4.23 -31.96 -12.50
N SER A 199 4.64 -33.23 -12.56
CA SER A 199 3.74 -34.38 -12.64
C SER A 199 3.44 -34.99 -11.27
N ASP A 200 3.74 -34.27 -10.18
CA ASP A 200 3.52 -34.74 -8.83
C ASP A 200 2.02 -34.92 -8.55
N CYS A 201 1.67 -35.97 -7.79
CA CYS A 201 0.30 -36.13 -7.37
C CYS A 201 -0.10 -35.10 -6.27
N VAL A 202 -1.41 -34.90 -6.10
CA VAL A 202 -1.92 -33.90 -5.12
C VAL A 202 -1.38 -34.14 -3.70
N THR A 203 -1.23 -35.42 -3.32
CA THR A 203 -0.67 -35.76 -1.99
C THR A 203 0.78 -35.36 -1.85
N GLU A 204 1.59 -35.56 -2.88
CA GLU A 204 2.99 -35.13 -2.87
C GLU A 204 3.13 -33.62 -2.82
N ILE A 205 2.30 -32.90 -3.59
CA ILE A 205 2.27 -31.44 -3.55
C ILE A 205 1.84 -30.95 -2.17
N ALA A 206 0.82 -31.55 -1.57
CA ALA A 206 0.40 -31.19 -0.22
C ALA A 206 1.53 -31.34 0.81
N LEU A 207 2.34 -32.42 0.72
CA LEU A 207 3.50 -32.62 1.59
C LEU A 207 4.60 -31.57 1.38
N LYS A 208 4.73 -31.03 0.18
CA LYS A 208 5.72 -29.98 -0.16
C LYS A 208 5.32 -28.59 0.33
N VAL A 209 4.05 -28.32 0.53
CA VAL A 209 3.54 -26.96 0.83
C VAL A 209 2.82 -26.83 2.17
N VAL A 210 2.40 -27.94 2.79
CA VAL A 210 1.63 -27.93 4.04
C VAL A 210 2.36 -28.72 5.11
N HIS A 211 2.42 -28.14 6.30
CA HIS A 211 2.88 -28.90 7.47
C HIS A 211 1.88 -30.00 7.80
N ARG A 212 2.31 -31.25 7.78
CA ARG A 212 1.51 -32.37 8.26
C ARG A 212 1.51 -32.34 9.79
N ILE A 213 0.41 -31.95 10.39
CA ILE A 213 0.16 -32.20 11.81
C ILE A 213 0.03 -33.72 11.93
N ILE A 214 1.11 -34.39 12.32
CA ILE A 214 1.03 -35.76 12.79
C ILE A 214 0.52 -35.63 14.22
N ASN A 215 -0.80 -35.81 14.40
CA ASN A 215 -1.36 -36.04 15.72
C ASN A 215 -0.86 -37.41 16.16
N ASN A 216 0.07 -37.44 17.12
CA ASN A 216 0.26 -38.56 18.01
C ASN A 216 -0.77 -38.50 19.12
#